data_9cf828b8872e61bd0917f42ce86e47a1
#
_entry.id   9cf828b8872e61bd0917f42ce86e47a1
#
_cell.length_a   1.000
_cell.length_b   1.000
_cell.length_c   1.000
_cell.angle_alpha   90.00
_cell.angle_beta   90.00
_cell.angle_gamma   90.00
#
_symmetry.space_group_name_H-M   'P 1'
#
loop_
_entity.id
_entity.type
_entity.pdbx_description
1 polymer ?
#
loop_
_entity_poly.entity_id
_entity_poly.type
_entity_poly.pdbx_seq_one_letter_code
_entity_poly.pdbx_strand_id
1 'polypeptide(L)'
;FSYRRVRSTFRKAVNTQEMEKCMQQEITRVALDAMGGDNAPGELVKGAVDAVNGRSDIKVLLVGQQDVVEKELKQYSYPKEQIEVVHAEEVIETAEPPVNAIRKKKQSSIVVGMNMVKQKEADAFVSAGSSGAILVGGQVIVGRIRGIERPPLAPLIPTEKGVSLLIDCGANVDARASHLVQFAKMGSIYMESVMGKKNPTVGIV
;
A
#
# COMPACT_ATOMS: atom_id res chain seq x y z
N PHE A 1 -38.97 31.38 19.33
CA PHE A 1 -38.35 30.08 19.56
C PHE A 1 -36.84 30.30 19.62
N SER A 2 -36.27 30.13 20.82
CA SER A 2 -34.94 30.65 21.21
C SER A 2 -33.80 29.75 20.71
N TYR A 3 -32.96 30.29 19.87
CA TYR A 3 -31.71 29.72 19.33
C TYR A 3 -30.67 29.33 20.42
N ARG A 4 -30.85 29.78 21.65
CA ARG A 4 -29.98 29.47 22.81
C ARG A 4 -30.18 28.05 23.38
N ARG A 5 -31.33 27.42 23.17
CA ARG A 5 -31.64 26.11 23.75
C ARG A 5 -31.06 24.94 22.93
N VAL A 6 -30.82 25.15 21.64
CA VAL A 6 -30.23 24.12 20.77
C VAL A 6 -28.71 23.98 21.00
N ARG A 7 -28.03 25.09 21.34
CA ARG A 7 -26.58 25.10 21.62
C ARG A 7 -26.18 24.38 22.93
N SER A 8 -27.09 24.32 23.91
CA SER A 8 -26.79 23.65 25.20
C SER A 8 -26.96 22.13 25.13
N THR A 9 -27.80 21.63 24.24
CA THR A 9 -28.05 20.20 24.08
C THR A 9 -26.96 19.53 23.24
N PHE A 10 -26.37 20.24 22.25
CA PHE A 10 -25.25 19.73 21.45
C PHE A 10 -23.91 19.70 22.20
N ARG A 11 -23.75 20.49 23.25
CA ARG A 11 -22.51 20.52 24.07
C ARG A 11 -22.42 19.42 25.13
N LYS A 12 -23.48 18.65 25.38
CA LYS A 12 -23.54 17.60 26.42
C LYS A 12 -23.47 16.17 25.91
N ALA A 13 -23.34 15.95 24.60
CA ALA A 13 -23.40 14.60 24.02
C ALA A 13 -22.16 14.21 23.18
N VAL A 14 -21.08 14.97 23.24
CA VAL A 14 -19.81 14.46 22.69
C VAL A 14 -19.03 13.93 23.88
N ASN A 15 -19.07 12.62 24.03
CA ASN A 15 -18.32 11.90 25.06
C ASN A 15 -16.83 12.19 24.86
N THR A 16 -16.12 12.59 25.91
CA THR A 16 -14.68 12.88 25.87
C THR A 16 -13.89 11.71 25.28
N GLN A 17 -14.34 10.47 25.52
CA GLN A 17 -13.77 9.26 24.92
C GLN A 17 -13.97 9.15 23.40
N GLU A 18 -15.06 9.69 22.85
CA GLU A 18 -15.26 9.74 21.38
C GLU A 18 -14.45 10.86 20.74
N MET A 19 -14.25 11.98 21.44
CA MET A 19 -13.33 13.03 21.01
C MET A 19 -11.86 12.57 21.07
N GLU A 20 -11.45 11.88 22.11
CA GLU A 20 -10.13 11.28 22.24
C GLU A 20 -9.89 10.21 21.19
N LYS A 21 -10.91 9.41 20.85
CA LYS A 21 -10.87 8.41 19.77
C LYS A 21 -10.82 9.04 18.37
N CYS A 22 -11.43 10.21 18.19
CA CYS A 22 -11.37 10.98 16.94
C CYS A 22 -10.07 11.78 16.79
N MET A 23 -9.35 12.01 17.90
CA MET A 23 -8.04 12.69 17.95
C MET A 23 -6.86 11.69 17.99
N GLN A 24 -7.10 10.40 18.17
CA GLN A 24 -6.09 9.39 17.93
C GLN A 24 -5.88 9.31 16.41
N GLN A 25 -4.81 9.93 15.95
CA GLN A 25 -4.32 9.78 14.59
C GLN A 25 -4.16 8.28 14.34
N GLU A 26 -5.00 7.68 13.47
CA GLU A 26 -4.90 6.26 13.15
C GLU A 26 -3.53 6.04 12.52
N ILE A 27 -2.68 5.27 13.20
CA ILE A 27 -1.35 4.92 12.71
C ILE A 27 -1.53 3.95 11.53
N THR A 28 -1.13 4.38 10.35
CA THR A 28 -1.13 3.54 9.15
C THR A 28 0.04 2.55 9.19
N ARG A 29 -0.25 1.26 9.18
CA ARG A 29 0.76 0.19 9.18
C ARG A 29 1.10 -0.20 7.76
N VAL A 30 2.36 -0.04 7.38
CA VAL A 30 2.85 -0.33 6.04
C VAL A 30 3.80 -1.52 6.09
N ALA A 31 3.43 -2.64 5.49
CA ALA A 31 4.34 -3.76 5.26
C ALA A 31 5.25 -3.39 4.08
N LEU A 32 6.55 -3.31 4.34
CA LEU A 32 7.58 -3.01 3.35
C LEU A 32 8.42 -4.25 3.10
N ASP A 33 8.46 -4.71 1.85
CA ASP A 33 9.36 -5.77 1.41
C ASP A 33 10.81 -5.27 1.48
N ALA A 34 11.53 -5.68 2.52
CA ALA A 34 12.91 -5.28 2.74
C ALA A 34 13.90 -6.00 1.83
N MET A 35 13.47 -7.04 1.12
CA MET A 35 14.31 -7.87 0.27
C MET A 35 14.07 -7.65 -1.23
N GLY A 36 13.15 -6.77 -1.59
CA GLY A 36 12.79 -6.49 -2.98
C GLY A 36 13.66 -5.39 -3.60
N GLY A 37 14.08 -5.60 -4.86
CA GLY A 37 14.86 -4.63 -5.64
C GLY A 37 16.36 -4.87 -5.61
N ASP A 38 17.08 -4.17 -6.50
CA ASP A 38 18.50 -4.42 -6.79
C ASP A 38 19.44 -4.03 -5.64
N ASN A 39 19.03 -3.11 -4.77
CA ASN A 39 19.83 -2.58 -3.67
C ASN A 39 19.26 -2.99 -2.28
N ALA A 40 18.51 -4.07 -2.23
CA ALA A 40 17.99 -4.59 -0.97
C ALA A 40 19.12 -5.24 -0.12
N PRO A 41 19.02 -5.16 1.23
CA PRO A 41 18.01 -4.45 1.99
C PRO A 41 18.36 -2.97 2.26
N GLY A 42 19.56 -2.51 1.95
CA GLY A 42 20.13 -1.21 2.39
C GLY A 42 19.20 -0.03 2.08
N GLU A 43 18.87 0.18 0.81
CA GLU A 43 18.02 1.30 0.40
C GLU A 43 16.58 1.21 0.95
N LEU A 44 16.04 -0.01 1.10
CA LEU A 44 14.70 -0.22 1.64
C LEU A 44 14.65 0.11 3.15
N VAL A 45 15.64 -0.36 3.90
CA VAL A 45 15.76 -0.06 5.33
C VAL A 45 16.01 1.44 5.55
N LYS A 46 16.89 2.05 4.77
CA LYS A 46 17.13 3.50 4.82
C LYS A 46 15.86 4.28 4.52
N GLY A 47 15.13 3.92 3.45
CA GLY A 47 13.85 4.55 3.10
C GLY A 47 12.79 4.43 4.19
N ALA A 48 12.71 3.28 4.87
CA ALA A 48 11.85 3.10 6.03
C ALA A 48 12.22 4.04 7.19
N VAL A 49 13.50 4.13 7.50
CA VAL A 49 14.03 5.03 8.55
C VAL A 49 13.75 6.50 8.21
N ASP A 50 14.00 6.91 6.98
CA ASP A 50 13.73 8.28 6.53
C ASP A 50 12.22 8.61 6.63
N ALA A 51 11.35 7.66 6.29
CA ALA A 51 9.91 7.83 6.35
C ALA A 51 9.42 8.03 7.81
N VAL A 52 9.84 7.19 8.76
CA VAL A 52 9.41 7.30 10.17
C VAL A 52 10.06 8.49 10.89
N ASN A 53 11.24 8.92 10.48
CA ASN A 53 11.85 10.15 11.00
C ASN A 53 11.13 11.41 10.52
N GLY A 54 10.47 11.35 9.36
CA GLY A 54 9.68 12.45 8.80
C GLY A 54 8.21 12.45 9.17
N ARG A 55 7.66 11.34 9.71
CA ARG A 55 6.22 11.15 9.95
C ARG A 55 5.97 10.36 11.23
N SER A 56 5.00 10.81 12.03
CA SER A 56 4.56 10.12 13.25
C SER A 56 3.28 9.29 13.08
N ASP A 57 2.62 9.39 11.92
CA ASP A 57 1.34 8.74 11.62
C ASP A 57 1.47 7.41 10.88
N ILE A 58 2.69 6.89 10.73
CA ILE A 58 2.97 5.60 10.10
C ILE A 58 3.77 4.67 11.02
N LYS A 59 3.54 3.37 10.87
CA LYS A 59 4.39 2.30 11.39
C LYS A 59 4.82 1.42 10.22
N VAL A 60 6.12 1.18 10.08
CA VAL A 60 6.68 0.33 9.02
C VAL A 60 6.98 -1.05 9.57
N LEU A 61 6.44 -2.07 8.91
CA LEU A 61 6.68 -3.49 9.17
C LEU A 61 7.66 -3.98 8.10
N LEU A 62 8.96 -4.03 8.44
CA LEU A 62 10.02 -4.49 7.52
C LEU A 62 9.98 -6.00 7.39
N VAL A 63 9.52 -6.49 6.24
CA VAL A 63 9.35 -7.92 5.97
C VAL A 63 10.58 -8.44 5.24
N GLY A 64 11.34 -9.34 5.87
CA GLY A 64 12.55 -9.91 5.28
C GLY A 64 13.34 -10.81 6.20
N GLN A 65 14.54 -11.19 5.79
CA GLN A 65 15.45 -11.99 6.60
C GLN A 65 15.89 -11.19 7.83
N GLN A 66 15.42 -11.60 8.99
CA GLN A 66 15.54 -10.83 10.24
C GLN A 66 16.96 -10.39 10.53
N ASP A 67 17.93 -11.32 10.50
CA ASP A 67 19.34 -11.02 10.82
C ASP A 67 19.93 -9.96 9.89
N VAL A 68 19.55 -10.00 8.62
CA VAL A 68 20.03 -9.09 7.58
C VAL A 68 19.43 -7.70 7.77
N VAL A 69 18.12 -7.63 7.99
CA VAL A 69 17.38 -6.37 8.21
C VAL A 69 17.81 -5.71 9.52
N GLU A 70 17.93 -6.47 10.62
CA GLU A 70 18.36 -5.93 11.91
C GLU A 70 19.80 -5.42 11.89
N LYS A 71 20.69 -6.09 11.14
CA LYS A 71 22.08 -5.64 10.95
C LYS A 71 22.11 -4.27 10.25
N GLU A 72 21.27 -4.10 9.24
CA GLU A 72 21.19 -2.83 8.51
C GLU A 72 20.59 -1.73 9.38
N LEU A 73 19.50 -2.01 10.13
CA LEU A 73 18.87 -1.06 11.04
C LEU A 73 19.78 -0.52 12.14
N LYS A 74 20.80 -1.29 12.55
CA LYS A 74 21.78 -0.85 13.59
C LYS A 74 22.61 0.36 13.16
N GLN A 75 22.65 0.68 11.87
CA GLN A 75 23.39 1.82 11.34
C GLN A 75 22.63 3.15 11.49
N TYR A 76 21.34 3.09 11.84
CA TYR A 76 20.45 4.25 11.84
C TYR A 76 19.86 4.55 13.22
N SER A 77 19.48 5.82 13.41
CA SER A 77 18.68 6.28 14.55
C SER A 77 17.25 6.55 14.09
N TYR A 78 16.28 5.97 14.77
CA TYR A 78 14.85 6.08 14.43
C TYR A 78 13.97 5.82 15.66
N PRO A 79 12.69 6.24 15.66
CA PRO A 79 11.70 5.89 16.69
C PRO A 79 11.41 4.38 16.64
N LYS A 80 11.89 3.64 17.64
CA LYS A 80 11.84 2.16 17.62
C LYS A 80 10.43 1.59 17.62
N GLU A 81 9.47 2.32 18.14
CA GLU A 81 8.05 1.97 18.14
C GLU A 81 7.40 2.03 16.75
N GLN A 82 8.00 2.76 15.82
CA GLN A 82 7.49 2.93 14.45
C GLN A 82 8.07 1.94 13.44
N ILE A 83 9.11 1.17 13.79
CA ILE A 83 9.64 0.11 12.93
C ILE A 83 9.60 -1.22 13.67
N GLU A 84 9.07 -2.23 12.99
CA GLU A 84 9.04 -3.62 13.45
C GLU A 84 9.59 -4.52 12.34
N VAL A 85 10.42 -5.50 12.69
CA VAL A 85 10.95 -6.48 11.74
C VAL A 85 10.07 -7.73 11.78
N VAL A 86 9.56 -8.11 10.62
CA VAL A 86 8.77 -9.33 10.42
C VAL A 86 9.61 -10.32 9.63
N HIS A 87 9.88 -11.47 10.22
CA HIS A 87 10.73 -12.48 9.59
C HIS A 87 10.09 -13.09 8.34
N ALA A 88 10.88 -13.14 7.26
CA ALA A 88 10.57 -13.86 6.03
C ALA A 88 11.86 -14.50 5.51
N GLU A 89 11.86 -15.81 5.39
CA GLU A 89 13.07 -16.60 5.10
C GLU A 89 13.49 -16.53 3.63
N GLU A 90 12.48 -16.50 2.71
CA GLU A 90 12.69 -16.64 1.29
C GLU A 90 12.61 -15.29 0.56
N VAL A 91 13.29 -15.21 -0.59
CA VAL A 91 13.25 -14.06 -1.49
C VAL A 91 12.77 -14.51 -2.87
N ILE A 92 11.87 -13.74 -3.48
CA ILE A 92 11.44 -13.94 -4.88
C ILE A 92 12.29 -13.02 -5.75
N GLU A 93 13.09 -13.62 -6.62
CA GLU A 93 13.94 -12.90 -7.57
C GLU A 93 13.11 -12.34 -8.74
N THR A 94 13.58 -11.23 -9.32
CA THR A 94 12.87 -10.54 -10.41
C THR A 94 12.69 -11.43 -11.65
N ALA A 95 13.64 -12.31 -11.93
CA ALA A 95 13.62 -13.21 -13.09
C ALA A 95 12.80 -14.50 -12.88
N GLU A 96 12.29 -14.76 -11.67
CA GLU A 96 11.52 -15.97 -11.41
C GLU A 96 10.11 -15.88 -12.02
N PRO A 97 9.59 -17.02 -12.58
CA PRO A 97 8.20 -17.07 -13.04
C PRO A 97 7.22 -16.77 -11.92
N PRO A 98 6.44 -15.66 -11.99
CA PRO A 98 5.69 -15.11 -10.86
C PRO A 98 4.71 -16.10 -10.21
N VAL A 99 3.96 -16.85 -11.04
CA VAL A 99 2.96 -17.83 -10.56
C VAL A 99 3.63 -18.95 -9.75
N ASN A 100 4.76 -19.45 -10.24
CA ASN A 100 5.50 -20.49 -9.56
C ASN A 100 6.15 -19.99 -8.28
N ALA A 101 6.72 -18.77 -8.30
CA ALA A 101 7.35 -18.16 -7.14
C ALA A 101 6.34 -17.96 -6.00
N ILE A 102 5.19 -17.33 -6.25
CA ILE A 102 4.12 -17.14 -5.26
C ILE A 102 3.55 -18.47 -4.74
N ARG A 103 3.49 -19.49 -5.59
CA ARG A 103 2.99 -20.81 -5.20
C ARG A 103 3.96 -21.58 -4.31
N LYS A 104 5.26 -21.52 -4.61
CA LYS A 104 6.30 -22.32 -3.94
C LYS A 104 6.89 -21.61 -2.73
N LYS A 105 7.26 -20.34 -2.85
CA LYS A 105 7.94 -19.54 -1.81
C LYS A 105 6.96 -18.89 -0.85
N LYS A 106 6.37 -19.69 0.02
CA LYS A 106 5.34 -19.23 0.98
C LYS A 106 5.88 -18.36 2.09
N GLN A 107 7.16 -18.45 2.38
CA GLN A 107 7.88 -17.66 3.38
C GLN A 107 8.66 -16.50 2.74
N SER A 108 8.34 -16.12 1.51
CA SER A 108 8.95 -14.96 0.89
C SER A 108 8.38 -13.65 1.43
N SER A 109 9.22 -12.61 1.46
CA SER A 109 8.85 -11.27 1.92
C SER A 109 7.58 -10.74 1.24
N ILE A 110 7.41 -10.99 -0.07
CA ILE A 110 6.21 -10.62 -0.83
C ILE A 110 4.98 -11.38 -0.31
N VAL A 111 5.06 -12.71 -0.14
CA VAL A 111 3.92 -13.53 0.29
C VAL A 111 3.55 -13.23 1.74
N VAL A 112 4.53 -13.10 2.63
CA VAL A 112 4.31 -12.74 4.04
C VAL A 112 3.66 -11.35 4.14
N GLY A 113 4.23 -10.33 3.51
CA GLY A 113 3.70 -8.98 3.55
C GLY A 113 2.28 -8.85 2.97
N MET A 114 1.97 -9.57 1.88
CA MET A 114 0.61 -9.60 1.34
C MET A 114 -0.40 -10.33 2.24
N ASN A 115 0.03 -11.39 2.95
CA ASN A 115 -0.81 -12.04 3.95
C ASN A 115 -1.12 -11.10 5.12
N MET A 116 -0.18 -10.29 5.57
CA MET A 116 -0.41 -9.27 6.60
C MET A 116 -1.52 -8.29 6.20
N VAL A 117 -1.52 -7.84 4.94
CA VAL A 117 -2.61 -6.99 4.42
C VAL A 117 -3.94 -7.75 4.40
N LYS A 118 -3.95 -8.99 3.94
CA LYS A 118 -5.16 -9.83 3.93
C LYS A 118 -5.74 -10.04 5.33
N GLN A 119 -4.87 -10.22 6.33
CA GLN A 119 -5.23 -10.46 7.73
C GLN A 119 -5.52 -9.16 8.50
N LYS A 120 -5.36 -8.00 7.85
CA LYS A 120 -5.50 -6.66 8.44
C LYS A 120 -4.47 -6.38 9.54
N GLU A 121 -3.33 -7.02 9.48
CA GLU A 121 -2.16 -6.72 10.30
C GLU A 121 -1.37 -5.53 9.74
N ALA A 122 -1.45 -5.33 8.42
CA ALA A 122 -0.98 -4.15 7.71
C ALA A 122 -2.11 -3.52 6.87
N ASP A 123 -2.04 -2.22 6.67
CA ASP A 123 -3.03 -1.45 5.90
C ASP A 123 -2.59 -1.27 4.44
N ALA A 124 -1.28 -1.41 4.18
CA ALA A 124 -0.70 -1.37 2.84
C ALA A 124 0.51 -2.30 2.72
N PHE A 125 0.85 -2.68 1.48
CA PHE A 125 2.07 -3.40 1.13
C PHE A 125 2.84 -2.62 0.07
N VAL A 126 4.15 -2.44 0.28
CA VAL A 126 5.07 -1.74 -0.62
C VAL A 126 6.24 -2.66 -0.94
N SER A 127 6.62 -2.75 -2.19
CA SER A 127 7.77 -3.55 -2.66
C SER A 127 8.41 -2.93 -3.89
N ALA A 128 9.72 -3.00 -3.97
CA ALA A 128 10.51 -2.68 -5.16
C ALA A 128 10.95 -3.96 -5.89
N GLY A 129 10.41 -5.12 -5.54
CA GLY A 129 10.72 -6.43 -6.12
C GLY A 129 9.95 -6.73 -7.41
N SER A 130 9.78 -8.02 -7.70
CA SER A 130 9.13 -8.51 -8.93
C SER A 130 7.68 -8.01 -9.06
N SER A 131 7.42 -7.09 -10.00
CA SER A 131 6.08 -6.57 -10.30
C SER A 131 5.10 -7.68 -10.71
N GLY A 132 5.58 -8.69 -11.42
CA GLY A 132 4.78 -9.88 -11.76
C GLY A 132 4.35 -10.68 -10.54
N ALA A 133 5.26 -10.88 -9.57
CA ALA A 133 4.94 -11.57 -8.32
C ALA A 133 3.95 -10.75 -7.47
N ILE A 134 4.13 -9.42 -7.43
CA ILE A 134 3.20 -8.51 -6.74
C ILE A 134 1.80 -8.58 -7.34
N LEU A 135 1.69 -8.56 -8.68
CA LEU A 135 0.41 -8.67 -9.37
C LEU A 135 -0.28 -10.02 -9.08
N VAL A 136 0.44 -11.13 -9.23
CA VAL A 136 -0.09 -12.48 -8.96
C VAL A 136 -0.46 -12.63 -7.48
N GLY A 137 0.40 -12.21 -6.57
CA GLY A 137 0.13 -12.25 -5.13
C GLY A 137 -1.07 -11.39 -4.75
N GLY A 138 -1.18 -10.19 -5.30
CA GLY A 138 -2.34 -9.33 -5.09
C GLY A 138 -3.65 -10.00 -5.52
N GLN A 139 -3.67 -10.70 -6.65
CA GLN A 139 -4.85 -11.43 -7.13
C GLN A 139 -5.20 -12.66 -6.29
N VAL A 140 -4.19 -13.44 -5.89
CA VAL A 140 -4.39 -14.77 -5.29
C VAL A 140 -4.46 -14.71 -3.76
N ILE A 141 -3.66 -13.84 -3.14
CA ILE A 141 -3.55 -13.74 -1.68
C ILE A 141 -4.53 -12.68 -1.15
N VAL A 142 -4.38 -11.42 -1.58
CA VAL A 142 -5.24 -10.32 -1.12
C VAL A 142 -6.64 -10.46 -1.68
N GLY A 143 -6.74 -10.82 -2.95
CA GLY A 143 -8.00 -11.03 -3.65
C GLY A 143 -8.43 -9.82 -4.49
N ARG A 144 -9.38 -10.05 -5.38
CA ARG A 144 -9.94 -9.03 -6.28
C ARG A 144 -11.20 -8.40 -5.66
N ILE A 145 -11.42 -7.14 -5.94
CA ILE A 145 -12.71 -6.49 -5.66
C ILE A 145 -13.80 -7.21 -6.46
N ARG A 146 -14.93 -7.48 -5.81
CA ARG A 146 -16.06 -8.19 -6.45
C ARG A 146 -16.53 -7.44 -7.69
N GLY A 147 -16.63 -8.16 -8.81
CA GLY A 147 -17.02 -7.59 -10.10
C GLY A 147 -15.86 -7.09 -10.96
N ILE A 148 -14.62 -7.06 -10.45
CA ILE A 148 -13.43 -6.75 -11.24
C ILE A 148 -12.85 -8.02 -11.82
N GLU A 149 -12.77 -8.07 -13.15
CA GLU A 149 -12.25 -9.24 -13.86
C GLU A 149 -10.73 -9.35 -13.77
N ARG A 150 -10.03 -8.21 -13.98
CA ARG A 150 -8.57 -8.14 -13.91
C ARG A 150 -8.12 -6.86 -13.19
N PRO A 151 -7.24 -6.95 -12.20
CA PRO A 151 -6.63 -5.76 -11.60
C PRO A 151 -5.60 -5.18 -12.58
N PRO A 152 -5.61 -3.87 -12.82
CA PRO A 152 -4.62 -3.19 -13.63
C PRO A 152 -3.43 -2.71 -12.81
N LEU A 153 -2.31 -2.44 -13.51
CA LEU A 153 -1.23 -1.61 -12.99
C LEU A 153 -1.53 -0.14 -13.36
N ALA A 154 -1.53 0.75 -12.38
CA ALA A 154 -2.04 2.10 -12.55
C ALA A 154 -1.09 3.16 -11.96
N PRO A 155 0.06 3.46 -12.59
CA PRO A 155 0.97 4.51 -12.13
C PRO A 155 0.42 5.91 -12.37
N LEU A 156 0.81 6.82 -11.47
CA LEU A 156 0.61 8.26 -11.61
C LEU A 156 1.76 8.85 -12.44
N ILE A 157 1.42 9.50 -13.54
CA ILE A 157 2.40 10.11 -14.44
C ILE A 157 2.33 11.63 -14.29
N PRO A 158 3.47 12.30 -13.98
CA PRO A 158 3.53 13.75 -13.96
C PRO A 158 3.37 14.31 -15.37
N THR A 159 2.60 15.39 -15.49
CA THR A 159 2.37 16.13 -16.75
C THR A 159 2.57 17.62 -16.52
N GLU A 160 2.68 18.41 -17.58
CA GLU A 160 2.79 19.87 -17.48
C GLU A 160 1.64 20.52 -16.70
N LYS A 161 0.45 19.92 -16.70
CA LYS A 161 -0.77 20.43 -16.04
C LYS A 161 -1.13 19.69 -14.76
N GLY A 162 -0.20 18.91 -14.19
CA GLY A 162 -0.44 18.14 -12.96
C GLY A 162 -0.14 16.65 -13.12
N VAL A 163 -1.07 15.79 -12.70
CA VAL A 163 -0.89 14.34 -12.69
C VAL A 163 -1.98 13.66 -13.50
N SER A 164 -1.60 12.65 -14.29
CA SER A 164 -2.49 11.72 -15.00
C SER A 164 -2.29 10.30 -14.49
N LEU A 165 -3.36 9.52 -14.43
CA LEU A 165 -3.30 8.10 -14.13
C LEU A 165 -3.27 7.32 -15.46
N LEU A 166 -2.20 6.56 -15.69
CA LEU A 166 -2.14 5.60 -16.80
C LEU A 166 -2.65 4.25 -16.31
N ILE A 167 -3.68 3.70 -16.96
CA ILE A 167 -4.33 2.46 -16.55
C ILE A 167 -4.86 1.70 -17.78
N ASP A 168 -4.44 0.48 -18.09
CA ASP A 168 -3.44 -0.36 -17.48
C ASP A 168 -2.04 -0.08 -18.04
N CYS A 169 -1.01 -0.24 -17.22
CA CYS A 169 0.38 -0.06 -17.64
C CYS A 169 1.12 -1.42 -17.70
N GLY A 170 0.68 -2.30 -18.59
CA GLY A 170 1.39 -3.54 -18.91
C GLY A 170 1.10 -4.77 -18.04
N ALA A 171 0.16 -4.70 -17.08
CA ALA A 171 -0.24 -5.88 -16.31
C ALA A 171 -1.11 -6.85 -17.10
N ASN A 172 -1.86 -6.35 -18.08
CA ASN A 172 -2.79 -7.12 -18.91
C ASN A 172 -2.46 -6.93 -20.40
N VAL A 173 -1.72 -7.88 -20.98
CA VAL A 173 -1.27 -7.82 -22.37
C VAL A 173 -2.43 -7.96 -23.37
N ASP A 174 -3.50 -8.67 -22.99
CA ASP A 174 -4.66 -9.01 -23.83
C ASP A 174 -5.95 -8.38 -23.29
N ALA A 175 -5.93 -7.08 -23.03
CA ALA A 175 -7.10 -6.36 -22.51
C ALA A 175 -8.26 -6.39 -23.51
N ARG A 176 -9.46 -6.76 -23.02
CA ARG A 176 -10.72 -6.72 -23.80
C ARG A 176 -11.43 -5.41 -23.56
N ALA A 177 -12.40 -5.07 -24.41
CA ALA A 177 -13.21 -3.86 -24.27
C ALA A 177 -13.88 -3.76 -22.88
N SER A 178 -14.37 -4.89 -22.32
CA SER A 178 -14.94 -4.93 -20.96
C SER A 178 -13.93 -4.54 -19.89
N HIS A 179 -12.65 -4.92 -20.03
CA HIS A 179 -11.58 -4.54 -19.12
C HIS A 179 -11.30 -3.04 -19.20
N LEU A 180 -11.24 -2.46 -20.40
CA LEU A 180 -11.03 -1.01 -20.57
C LEU A 180 -12.11 -0.18 -19.88
N VAL A 181 -13.38 -0.62 -19.98
CA VAL A 181 -14.49 0.03 -19.26
C VAL A 181 -14.31 -0.08 -17.75
N GLN A 182 -13.86 -1.23 -17.23
CA GLN A 182 -13.58 -1.38 -15.81
C GLN A 182 -12.39 -0.50 -15.38
N PHE A 183 -11.33 -0.44 -16.17
CA PHE A 183 -10.16 0.40 -15.91
C PHE A 183 -10.53 1.88 -15.88
N ALA A 184 -11.36 2.34 -16.82
CA ALA A 184 -11.85 3.71 -16.82
C ALA A 184 -12.63 4.06 -15.54
N LYS A 185 -13.52 3.18 -15.09
CA LYS A 185 -14.28 3.36 -13.83
C LYS A 185 -13.36 3.38 -12.61
N MET A 186 -12.44 2.42 -12.51
CA MET A 186 -11.49 2.36 -11.39
C MET A 186 -10.58 3.58 -11.36
N GLY A 187 -10.06 3.99 -12.51
CA GLY A 187 -9.21 5.17 -12.64
C GLY A 187 -9.95 6.45 -12.25
N SER A 188 -11.20 6.62 -12.67
CA SER A 188 -12.01 7.77 -12.29
C SER A 188 -12.23 7.84 -10.79
N ILE A 189 -12.62 6.72 -10.15
CA ILE A 189 -12.84 6.64 -8.70
C ILE A 189 -11.53 6.94 -7.95
N TYR A 190 -10.40 6.40 -8.41
CA TYR A 190 -9.10 6.65 -7.81
C TYR A 190 -8.72 8.14 -7.87
N MET A 191 -8.85 8.76 -9.06
CA MET A 191 -8.54 10.17 -9.24
C MET A 191 -9.44 11.09 -8.40
N GLU A 192 -10.72 10.73 -8.22
CA GLU A 192 -11.64 11.49 -7.36
C GLU A 192 -11.33 11.29 -5.87
N SER A 193 -11.22 10.03 -5.43
CA SER A 193 -11.17 9.69 -4.00
C SER A 193 -9.79 9.87 -3.39
N VAL A 194 -8.72 9.57 -4.16
CA VAL A 194 -7.34 9.60 -3.67
C VAL A 194 -6.65 10.90 -4.04
N MET A 195 -6.83 11.34 -5.32
CA MET A 195 -6.16 12.54 -5.83
C MET A 195 -6.99 13.81 -5.68
N GLY A 196 -8.23 13.72 -5.23
CA GLY A 196 -9.13 14.86 -5.06
C GLY A 196 -9.54 15.58 -6.36
N LYS A 197 -9.29 14.96 -7.53
CA LYS A 197 -9.59 15.56 -8.85
C LYS A 197 -11.06 15.35 -9.18
N LYS A 198 -11.86 16.41 -9.08
CA LYS A 198 -13.28 16.37 -9.42
C LYS A 198 -13.49 16.18 -10.93
N ASN A 199 -14.41 15.29 -11.31
CA ASN A 199 -14.81 15.00 -12.69
C ASN A 199 -13.61 14.72 -13.61
N PRO A 200 -12.79 13.68 -13.34
CA PRO A 200 -11.65 13.37 -14.18
C PRO A 200 -12.11 12.96 -15.60
N THR A 201 -11.41 13.43 -16.60
CA THR A 201 -11.62 13.02 -17.99
C THR A 201 -10.90 11.70 -18.27
N VAL A 202 -11.46 10.87 -19.15
CA VAL A 202 -10.87 9.60 -19.57
C VAL A 202 -10.58 9.67 -21.06
N GLY A 203 -9.36 9.32 -21.45
CA GLY A 203 -8.92 9.14 -22.84
C GLY A 203 -8.49 7.70 -23.07
N ILE A 204 -8.61 7.24 -24.30
CA ILE A 204 -8.07 5.96 -24.78
C ILE A 204 -6.87 6.28 -25.67
N VAL A 205 -5.74 5.60 -25.42
CA VAL A 205 -4.50 5.71 -26.20
C VAL A 205 -4.14 4.38 -26.85
#